data_8d3daea6918c100f63ec42b4d583a078
#
_entry.id   8d3daea6918c100f63ec42b4d583a078
#
_cell.length_a   1.000
_cell.length_b   1.000
_cell.length_c   1.000
_cell.angle_alpha   90.00
_cell.angle_beta   90.00
_cell.angle_gamma   90.00
#
_symmetry.space_group_name_H-M   'P 1'
#
loop_
_entity.id
_entity.type
_entity.pdbx_description
1 polymer ?
#
loop_
_entity_poly.entity_id
_entity_poly.type
_entity_poly.pdbx_seq_one_letter_code
_entity_poly.pdbx_strand_id
1 'polypeptide(L)'
;TDAWSYLISDAAELSGLPDSALSLAKQAAESQGKEGYLLTLDAPSYMPVMVHCENRSLRKQLSMAMTTRASDKGPQAGQFDNSQLMVRILSLRKELAQLLSFSNFAEQSLATKMADTPAQVIDFLNDLATQSKAAAQSEFADLEAFAAEHYNVDALEPWDVAFYAEKQKKAAFDISDEQLRAYFPAPVVISGMFQVANKLFGIEVKQIFDMPTWHEDVTTYAIYKDNKMIARFYLDLYSRSKKRGGAWMDDCRVRRQLSDGSLQLPVAYLVCNFPGP
;
A
#
# COMPACT_ATOMS: atom_id res chain seq x y z
N THR A 1 7.39 -12.13 -2.59
CA THR A 1 6.32 -11.48 -3.37
C THR A 1 6.58 -11.67 -4.87
N ASP A 2 7.68 -11.23 -5.40
CA ASP A 2 7.99 -11.21 -6.83
C ASP A 2 8.13 -12.60 -7.48
N ALA A 3 8.38 -13.62 -6.68
CA ALA A 3 8.54 -14.99 -7.17
C ALA A 3 7.21 -15.75 -7.33
N TRP A 4 6.09 -15.17 -6.89
CA TRP A 4 4.78 -15.79 -7.01
C TRP A 4 3.94 -15.08 -8.06
N SER A 5 3.41 -15.85 -8.97
CA SER A 5 2.39 -15.39 -9.93
C SER A 5 1.46 -16.55 -10.28
N TYR A 6 0.25 -16.21 -10.72
CA TYR A 6 -0.74 -17.18 -11.15
C TYR A 6 -1.35 -16.73 -12.47
N LEU A 7 -1.18 -17.57 -13.51
CA LEU A 7 -1.70 -17.29 -14.84
C LEU A 7 -3.08 -17.92 -14.99
N ILE A 8 -4.04 -17.13 -15.42
CA ILE A 8 -5.41 -17.53 -15.70
C ILE A 8 -5.66 -17.37 -17.21
N SER A 9 -6.13 -18.43 -17.85
CA SER A 9 -6.44 -18.43 -19.28
C SER A 9 -7.92 -18.12 -19.55
N ASP A 10 -8.81 -18.49 -18.63
CA ASP A 10 -10.25 -18.28 -18.76
C ASP A 10 -10.70 -17.04 -17.97
N ALA A 11 -11.14 -16.02 -18.69
CA ALA A 11 -11.67 -14.78 -18.09
C ALA A 11 -12.87 -15.02 -17.15
N ALA A 12 -13.62 -16.12 -17.31
CA ALA A 12 -14.74 -16.44 -16.44
C ALA A 12 -14.32 -16.69 -14.99
N GLU A 13 -13.09 -17.16 -14.76
CA GLU A 13 -12.54 -17.31 -13.39
C GLU A 13 -12.33 -15.98 -12.66
N LEU A 14 -12.29 -14.88 -13.41
CA LEU A 14 -12.11 -13.51 -12.93
C LEU A 14 -13.43 -12.73 -12.83
N SER A 15 -14.57 -13.42 -12.86
CA SER A 15 -15.88 -12.79 -12.72
C SER A 15 -15.94 -11.87 -11.51
N GLY A 16 -16.53 -10.67 -11.70
CA GLY A 16 -16.66 -9.64 -10.67
C GLY A 16 -15.50 -8.64 -10.60
N LEU A 17 -14.36 -8.91 -11.24
CA LEU A 17 -13.25 -7.96 -11.26
C LEU A 17 -13.58 -6.71 -12.09
N PRO A 18 -13.19 -5.50 -11.62
CA PRO A 18 -13.29 -4.29 -12.42
C PRO A 18 -12.43 -4.36 -13.70
N ASP A 19 -12.84 -3.67 -14.77
CA ASP A 19 -12.13 -3.62 -16.05
C ASP A 19 -10.68 -3.14 -15.88
N SER A 20 -10.43 -2.22 -14.98
CA SER A 20 -9.09 -1.73 -14.65
C SER A 20 -8.17 -2.82 -14.11
N ALA A 21 -8.70 -3.72 -13.26
CA ALA A 21 -7.94 -4.85 -12.72
C ALA A 21 -7.69 -5.92 -13.78
N LEU A 22 -8.69 -6.20 -14.65
CA LEU A 22 -8.53 -7.11 -15.78
C LEU A 22 -7.47 -6.60 -16.76
N SER A 23 -7.50 -5.30 -17.08
CA SER A 23 -6.50 -4.67 -17.95
C SER A 23 -5.08 -4.77 -17.36
N LEU A 24 -4.92 -4.51 -16.06
CA LEU A 24 -3.64 -4.64 -15.37
C LEU A 24 -3.12 -6.09 -15.42
N ALA A 25 -3.99 -7.07 -15.14
CA ALA A 25 -3.61 -8.49 -15.17
C ALA A 25 -3.23 -8.96 -16.59
N LYS A 26 -3.91 -8.46 -17.61
CA LYS A 26 -3.60 -8.73 -19.01
C LYS A 26 -2.25 -8.14 -19.43
N GLN A 27 -2.01 -6.86 -19.13
CA GLN A 27 -0.70 -6.20 -19.38
C GLN A 27 0.44 -6.91 -18.65
N ALA A 28 0.21 -7.38 -17.42
CA ALA A 28 1.20 -8.16 -16.68
C ALA A 28 1.54 -9.49 -17.38
N ALA A 29 0.56 -10.18 -17.96
CA ALA A 29 0.79 -11.39 -18.75
C ALA A 29 1.57 -11.07 -20.05
N GLU A 30 1.13 -10.07 -20.81
CA GLU A 30 1.76 -9.63 -22.06
C GLU A 30 3.22 -9.21 -21.86
N SER A 31 3.53 -8.51 -20.76
CA SER A 31 4.90 -8.11 -20.42
C SER A 31 5.85 -9.29 -20.19
N GLN A 32 5.30 -10.49 -19.92
CA GLN A 32 6.04 -11.74 -19.78
C GLN A 32 5.90 -12.66 -21.01
N GLY A 33 5.33 -12.17 -22.10
CA GLY A 33 5.09 -12.96 -23.33
C GLY A 33 4.08 -14.09 -23.15
N LYS A 34 3.13 -13.94 -22.21
CA LYS A 34 2.08 -14.92 -21.90
C LYS A 34 0.73 -14.43 -22.37
N GLU A 35 -0.11 -15.36 -22.81
CA GLU A 35 -1.52 -15.10 -23.10
C GLU A 35 -2.37 -15.30 -21.82
N GLY A 36 -3.41 -14.47 -21.66
CA GLY A 36 -4.31 -14.54 -20.50
C GLY A 36 -4.10 -13.41 -19.49
N TYR A 37 -4.31 -13.71 -18.22
CA TYR A 37 -4.29 -12.75 -17.10
C TYR A 37 -3.32 -13.22 -16.04
N LEU A 38 -2.30 -12.44 -15.74
CA LEU A 38 -1.30 -12.76 -14.72
C LEU A 38 -1.61 -12.02 -13.43
N LEU A 39 -1.94 -12.78 -12.39
CA LEU A 39 -2.11 -12.26 -11.03
C LEU A 39 -0.80 -12.36 -10.27
N THR A 40 -0.52 -11.32 -9.47
CA THR A 40 0.64 -11.25 -8.58
C THR A 40 0.20 -10.94 -7.14
N LEU A 41 1.15 -10.96 -6.19
CA LEU A 41 0.88 -10.56 -4.81
C LEU A 41 1.13 -9.06 -4.55
N ASP A 42 1.34 -8.27 -5.59
CA ASP A 42 1.39 -6.82 -5.46
C ASP A 42 -0.02 -6.26 -5.17
N ALA A 43 -0.09 -5.24 -4.33
CA ALA A 43 -1.37 -4.72 -3.86
C ALA A 43 -2.36 -4.38 -4.99
N PRO A 44 -1.97 -3.74 -6.11
CA PRO A 44 -2.89 -3.44 -7.21
C PRO A 44 -3.45 -4.68 -7.93
N SER A 45 -2.75 -5.82 -7.88
CA SER A 45 -3.23 -7.10 -8.43
C SER A 45 -4.02 -7.91 -7.40
N TYR A 46 -3.53 -7.97 -6.15
CA TYR A 46 -4.09 -8.76 -5.07
C TYR A 46 -5.43 -8.22 -4.55
N MET A 47 -5.49 -6.91 -4.24
CA MET A 47 -6.65 -6.31 -3.60
C MET A 47 -7.94 -6.41 -4.43
N PRO A 48 -7.95 -6.12 -5.74
CA PRO A 48 -9.16 -6.30 -6.54
C PRO A 48 -9.70 -7.73 -6.52
N VAL A 49 -8.83 -8.74 -6.51
CA VAL A 49 -9.26 -10.15 -6.42
C VAL A 49 -9.94 -10.42 -5.09
N MET A 50 -9.34 -9.97 -3.97
CA MET A 50 -9.91 -10.19 -2.63
C MET A 50 -11.24 -9.47 -2.43
N VAL A 51 -11.42 -8.30 -3.05
CA VAL A 51 -12.61 -7.45 -2.85
C VAL A 51 -13.73 -7.78 -3.83
N HIS A 52 -13.41 -8.13 -5.07
CA HIS A 52 -14.41 -8.18 -6.14
C HIS A 52 -14.57 -9.55 -6.82
N CYS A 53 -13.54 -10.42 -6.79
CA CYS A 53 -13.60 -11.69 -7.51
C CYS A 53 -14.62 -12.64 -6.92
N GLU A 54 -15.56 -13.11 -7.73
CA GLU A 54 -16.61 -14.04 -7.27
C GLU A 54 -16.09 -15.47 -7.04
N ASN A 55 -14.97 -15.84 -7.66
CA ASN A 55 -14.34 -17.13 -7.48
C ASN A 55 -13.69 -17.26 -6.08
N ARG A 56 -14.43 -17.87 -5.14
CA ARG A 56 -13.96 -18.09 -3.77
C ARG A 56 -12.68 -18.90 -3.69
N SER A 57 -12.50 -19.87 -4.57
CA SER A 57 -11.29 -20.71 -4.61
C SER A 57 -10.07 -19.90 -5.00
N LEU A 58 -10.22 -18.97 -5.94
CA LEU A 58 -9.15 -18.06 -6.35
C LEU A 58 -8.79 -17.09 -5.22
N ARG A 59 -9.78 -16.50 -4.52
CA ARG A 59 -9.53 -15.66 -3.34
C ARG A 59 -8.75 -16.43 -2.28
N LYS A 60 -9.15 -17.69 -1.96
CA LYS A 60 -8.43 -18.56 -1.03
C LYS A 60 -6.98 -18.76 -1.45
N GLN A 61 -6.75 -19.09 -2.72
CA GLN A 61 -5.41 -19.36 -3.26
C GLN A 61 -4.48 -18.15 -3.12
N LEU A 62 -4.97 -16.94 -3.49
CA LEU A 62 -4.20 -15.70 -3.34
C LEU A 62 -3.96 -15.36 -1.87
N SER A 63 -4.99 -15.50 -1.02
CA SER A 63 -4.88 -15.27 0.41
C SER A 63 -3.83 -16.17 1.06
N MET A 64 -3.85 -17.46 0.75
CA MET A 64 -2.84 -18.41 1.24
C MET A 64 -1.44 -18.03 0.75
N ALA A 65 -1.28 -17.71 -0.53
CA ALA A 65 0.00 -17.30 -1.08
C ALA A 65 0.52 -16.00 -0.43
N MET A 66 -0.37 -15.05 -0.14
CA MET A 66 -0.04 -13.77 0.50
C MET A 66 0.38 -13.96 1.97
N THR A 67 -0.40 -14.70 2.74
CA THR A 67 -0.24 -14.82 4.20
C THR A 67 0.88 -15.76 4.61
N THR A 68 1.25 -16.72 3.75
CA THR A 68 2.33 -17.68 4.00
C THR A 68 3.66 -17.33 3.32
N ARG A 69 3.81 -16.11 2.86
CA ARG A 69 5.09 -15.66 2.26
C ARG A 69 6.24 -15.79 3.23
N ALA A 70 7.39 -16.20 2.71
CA ALA A 70 8.64 -16.32 3.45
C ALA A 70 8.53 -17.18 4.73
N SER A 71 7.73 -18.23 4.67
CA SER A 71 7.53 -19.19 5.76
C SER A 71 7.74 -20.63 5.30
N ASP A 72 7.64 -21.56 6.25
CA ASP A 72 7.66 -23.01 6.05
C ASP A 72 6.32 -23.56 5.50
N LYS A 73 5.34 -22.70 5.20
CA LYS A 73 3.97 -23.05 4.78
C LYS A 73 3.59 -22.44 3.44
N GLY A 74 2.48 -22.94 2.88
CA GLY A 74 1.87 -22.41 1.66
C GLY A 74 2.56 -22.86 0.37
N PRO A 75 2.23 -22.24 -0.76
CA PRO A 75 2.67 -22.69 -2.09
C PRO A 75 4.18 -22.57 -2.33
N GLN A 76 4.89 -21.78 -1.52
CA GLN A 76 6.34 -21.58 -1.61
C GLN A 76 7.04 -22.04 -0.31
N ALA A 77 6.45 -23.02 0.39
CA ALA A 77 6.96 -23.54 1.67
C ALA A 77 8.45 -23.88 1.61
N GLY A 78 9.22 -23.33 2.54
CA GLY A 78 10.66 -23.58 2.66
C GLY A 78 11.56 -22.94 1.59
N GLN A 79 11.00 -22.41 0.50
CA GLN A 79 11.80 -21.83 -0.59
C GLN A 79 12.45 -20.48 -0.18
N PHE A 80 11.72 -19.67 0.59
CA PHE A 80 12.17 -18.35 1.08
C PHE A 80 11.92 -18.20 2.59
N ASP A 81 12.01 -19.29 3.35
CA ASP A 81 11.69 -19.32 4.77
C ASP A 81 12.63 -18.41 5.57
N ASN A 82 12.04 -17.42 6.25
CA ASN A 82 12.75 -16.46 7.07
C ASN A 82 12.76 -16.84 8.57
N SER A 83 12.26 -18.01 8.98
CA SER A 83 12.13 -18.38 10.40
C SER A 83 13.48 -18.31 11.13
N GLN A 84 14.54 -18.85 10.54
CA GLN A 84 15.88 -18.80 11.12
C GLN A 84 16.46 -17.37 11.15
N LEU A 85 16.17 -16.57 10.12
CA LEU A 85 16.59 -15.16 10.09
C LEU A 85 15.89 -14.34 11.16
N MET A 86 14.61 -14.60 11.44
CA MET A 86 13.88 -13.93 12.52
C MET A 86 14.49 -14.24 13.89
N VAL A 87 14.82 -15.49 14.18
CA VAL A 87 15.51 -15.88 15.42
C VAL A 87 16.87 -15.18 15.53
N ARG A 88 17.64 -15.15 14.43
CA ARG A 88 18.96 -14.49 14.43
C ARG A 88 18.84 -12.98 14.63
N ILE A 89 17.87 -12.31 14.03
CA ILE A 89 17.60 -10.89 14.22
C ILE A 89 17.27 -10.59 15.68
N LEU A 90 16.42 -11.40 16.31
CA LEU A 90 16.05 -11.22 17.72
C LEU A 90 17.27 -11.39 18.64
N SER A 91 18.13 -12.38 18.38
CA SER A 91 19.38 -12.58 19.13
C SER A 91 20.30 -11.36 19.00
N LEU A 92 20.54 -10.89 17.78
CA LEU A 92 21.40 -9.71 17.53
C LEU A 92 20.85 -8.42 18.16
N ARG A 93 19.52 -8.23 18.14
CA ARG A 93 18.87 -7.09 18.81
C ARG A 93 19.05 -7.15 20.32
N LYS A 94 18.99 -8.35 20.92
CA LYS A 94 19.25 -8.54 22.34
C LYS A 94 20.71 -8.20 22.68
N GLU A 95 21.66 -8.72 21.92
CA GLU A 95 23.10 -8.43 22.08
C GLU A 95 23.38 -6.92 21.96
N LEU A 96 22.79 -6.26 20.95
CA LEU A 96 22.92 -4.79 20.76
C LEU A 96 22.40 -4.02 21.98
N ALA A 97 21.21 -4.35 22.47
CA ALA A 97 20.63 -3.69 23.63
C ALA A 97 21.54 -3.85 24.87
N GLN A 98 22.06 -5.03 25.11
CA GLN A 98 22.99 -5.32 26.22
C GLN A 98 24.30 -4.53 26.11
N LEU A 99 24.89 -4.44 24.89
CA LEU A 99 26.09 -3.62 24.64
C LEU A 99 25.87 -2.13 24.96
N LEU A 100 24.64 -1.65 24.76
CA LEU A 100 24.25 -0.27 25.06
C LEU A 100 23.67 -0.09 26.47
N SER A 101 23.82 -1.10 27.34
CA SER A 101 23.35 -1.10 28.75
C SER A 101 21.82 -1.01 28.93
N PHE A 102 21.06 -1.48 27.94
CA PHE A 102 19.62 -1.68 28.05
C PHE A 102 19.29 -3.14 28.40
N SER A 103 18.22 -3.38 29.12
CA SER A 103 17.79 -4.75 29.50
C SER A 103 17.27 -5.53 28.28
N ASN A 104 16.69 -4.83 27.30
CA ASN A 104 16.14 -5.41 26.08
C ASN A 104 16.05 -4.38 24.95
N PHE A 105 15.79 -4.88 23.74
CA PHE A 105 15.69 -4.04 22.54
C PHE A 105 14.49 -3.06 22.57
N ALA A 106 13.41 -3.40 23.27
CA ALA A 106 12.25 -2.49 23.37
C ALA A 106 12.61 -1.23 24.16
N GLU A 107 13.32 -1.36 25.30
CA GLU A 107 13.83 -0.21 26.07
C GLU A 107 14.80 0.62 25.23
N GLN A 108 15.76 -0.01 24.56
CA GLN A 108 16.69 0.66 23.68
C GLN A 108 15.94 1.43 22.57
N SER A 109 14.92 0.82 21.97
CA SER A 109 14.12 1.46 20.92
C SER A 109 13.32 2.66 21.41
N LEU A 110 12.91 2.68 22.68
CA LEU A 110 12.15 3.78 23.29
C LEU A 110 13.01 4.94 23.75
N ALA A 111 14.32 4.74 23.95
CA ALA A 111 15.22 5.76 24.50
C ALA A 111 15.18 7.12 23.78
N THR A 112 14.76 7.15 22.52
CA THR A 112 14.63 8.36 21.71
C THR A 112 13.20 8.64 21.25
N LYS A 113 12.20 8.01 21.87
CA LYS A 113 10.77 8.11 21.52
C LYS A 113 9.96 8.73 22.65
N MET A 114 8.65 8.95 22.41
CA MET A 114 7.78 9.63 23.37
C MET A 114 7.33 8.75 24.54
N ALA A 115 7.26 7.42 24.36
CA ALA A 115 6.86 6.51 25.44
C ALA A 115 8.08 6.20 26.32
N ASP A 116 7.89 6.25 27.63
CA ASP A 116 8.98 6.08 28.61
C ASP A 116 9.37 4.60 28.81
N THR A 117 8.39 3.69 28.75
CA THR A 117 8.61 2.27 29.03
C THR A 117 7.87 1.35 28.06
N PRO A 118 8.36 0.12 27.82
CA PRO A 118 7.61 -0.89 27.09
C PRO A 118 6.24 -1.21 27.70
N ALA A 119 6.13 -1.19 29.02
CA ALA A 119 4.87 -1.41 29.73
C ALA A 119 3.82 -0.37 29.33
N GLN A 120 4.17 0.92 29.31
CA GLN A 120 3.28 2.00 28.88
C GLN A 120 2.72 1.76 27.46
N VAL A 121 3.56 1.26 26.55
CA VAL A 121 3.12 0.93 25.18
C VAL A 121 2.14 -0.25 25.18
N ILE A 122 2.46 -1.31 25.93
CA ILE A 122 1.61 -2.51 26.03
C ILE A 122 0.25 -2.17 26.67
N ASP A 123 0.25 -1.39 27.74
CA ASP A 123 -0.98 -0.98 28.44
C ASP A 123 -1.87 -0.14 27.52
N PHE A 124 -1.29 0.81 26.78
CA PHE A 124 -2.01 1.59 25.77
C PHE A 124 -2.64 0.70 24.67
N LEU A 125 -1.89 -0.26 24.15
CA LEU A 125 -2.40 -1.19 23.12
C LEU A 125 -3.49 -2.12 23.66
N ASN A 126 -3.36 -2.60 24.91
CA ASN A 126 -4.36 -3.43 25.57
C ASN A 126 -5.65 -2.66 25.84
N ASP A 127 -5.55 -1.38 26.23
CA ASP A 127 -6.70 -0.51 26.43
C ASP A 127 -7.44 -0.29 25.10
N LEU A 128 -6.73 0.04 24.02
CA LEU A 128 -7.33 0.15 22.69
C LEU A 128 -8.02 -1.15 22.24
N ALA A 129 -7.36 -2.28 22.42
CA ALA A 129 -7.92 -3.59 22.08
C ALA A 129 -9.19 -3.89 22.89
N THR A 130 -9.20 -3.55 24.17
CA THR A 130 -10.36 -3.75 25.06
C THR A 130 -11.52 -2.87 24.63
N GLN A 131 -11.28 -1.61 24.33
CA GLN A 131 -12.32 -0.66 23.93
C GLN A 131 -12.91 -0.98 22.54
N SER A 132 -12.09 -1.44 21.60
CA SER A 132 -12.54 -1.74 20.23
C SER A 132 -13.16 -3.12 20.04
N LYS A 133 -12.87 -4.08 20.95
CA LYS A 133 -13.24 -5.50 20.75
C LYS A 133 -14.74 -5.73 20.59
N ALA A 134 -15.56 -5.07 21.42
CA ALA A 134 -17.02 -5.25 21.37
C ALA A 134 -17.61 -4.74 20.05
N ALA A 135 -17.15 -3.57 19.57
CA ALA A 135 -17.57 -3.02 18.28
C ALA A 135 -17.15 -3.93 17.11
N ALA A 136 -15.89 -4.37 17.10
CA ALA A 136 -15.38 -5.26 16.07
C ALA A 136 -16.13 -6.61 16.02
N GLN A 137 -16.51 -7.16 17.19
CA GLN A 137 -17.30 -8.38 17.25
C GLN A 137 -18.73 -8.17 16.70
N SER A 138 -19.36 -7.03 17.02
CA SER A 138 -20.67 -6.69 16.49
C SER A 138 -20.65 -6.51 14.97
N GLU A 139 -19.69 -5.73 14.46
CA GLU A 139 -19.52 -5.49 13.02
C GLU A 139 -19.24 -6.78 12.24
N PHE A 140 -18.46 -7.70 12.84
CA PHE A 140 -18.18 -8.99 12.21
C PHE A 140 -19.42 -9.90 12.20
N ALA A 141 -20.20 -9.92 13.30
CA ALA A 141 -21.46 -10.66 13.36
C ALA A 141 -22.49 -10.13 12.35
N ASP A 142 -22.57 -8.80 12.17
CA ASP A 142 -23.43 -8.19 11.15
C ASP A 142 -23.00 -8.58 9.73
N LEU A 143 -21.70 -8.71 9.49
CA LEU A 143 -21.16 -9.17 8.20
C LEU A 143 -21.46 -10.66 7.96
N GLU A 144 -21.33 -11.52 8.97
CA GLU A 144 -21.68 -12.93 8.88
C GLU A 144 -23.18 -13.10 8.60
N ALA A 145 -24.04 -12.36 9.30
CA ALA A 145 -25.49 -12.38 9.07
C ALA A 145 -25.83 -11.95 7.65
N PHE A 146 -25.22 -10.88 7.14
CA PHE A 146 -25.40 -10.42 5.76
C PHE A 146 -24.99 -11.49 4.74
N ALA A 147 -23.85 -12.13 4.93
CA ALA A 147 -23.35 -13.17 4.03
C ALA A 147 -24.25 -14.44 4.05
N ALA A 148 -24.74 -14.81 5.22
CA ALA A 148 -25.66 -15.95 5.37
C ALA A 148 -27.01 -15.66 4.69
N GLU A 149 -27.60 -14.50 4.93
CA GLU A 149 -28.92 -14.12 4.41
C GLU A 149 -28.94 -13.96 2.88
N HIS A 150 -27.93 -13.31 2.32
CA HIS A 150 -27.94 -12.91 0.91
C HIS A 150 -27.15 -13.86 -0.02
N TYR A 151 -26.23 -14.66 0.53
CA TYR A 151 -25.32 -15.49 -0.26
C TYR A 151 -25.24 -16.95 0.20
N ASN A 152 -26.02 -17.37 1.20
CA ASN A 152 -26.03 -18.72 1.78
C ASN A 152 -24.63 -19.19 2.24
N VAL A 153 -23.90 -18.33 2.90
CA VAL A 153 -22.57 -18.62 3.46
C VAL A 153 -22.67 -18.73 4.97
N ASP A 154 -22.49 -19.92 5.51
CA ASP A 154 -22.68 -20.20 6.94
C ASP A 154 -21.55 -19.66 7.82
N ALA A 155 -20.33 -19.56 7.28
CA ALA A 155 -19.17 -19.05 8.01
C ALA A 155 -18.20 -18.34 7.07
N LEU A 156 -17.70 -17.19 7.52
CA LEU A 156 -16.71 -16.41 6.79
C LEU A 156 -15.29 -16.92 7.10
N GLU A 157 -14.53 -17.13 6.06
CA GLU A 157 -13.10 -17.38 6.12
C GLU A 157 -12.32 -16.08 5.87
N PRO A 158 -11.05 -15.98 6.23
CA PRO A 158 -10.27 -14.74 6.05
C PRO A 158 -10.28 -14.18 4.63
N TRP A 159 -10.39 -15.04 3.61
CA TRP A 159 -10.48 -14.63 2.19
C TRP A 159 -11.88 -14.19 1.75
N ASP A 160 -12.87 -14.25 2.62
CA ASP A 160 -14.25 -13.85 2.36
C ASP A 160 -14.58 -12.47 2.91
N VAL A 161 -13.89 -12.04 3.96
CA VAL A 161 -14.22 -10.83 4.71
C VAL A 161 -14.25 -9.58 3.83
N ALA A 162 -13.20 -9.32 3.06
CA ALA A 162 -13.13 -8.14 2.19
C ALA A 162 -14.19 -8.19 1.07
N PHE A 163 -14.47 -9.37 0.53
CA PHE A 163 -15.46 -9.56 -0.51
C PHE A 163 -16.88 -9.26 -0.03
N TYR A 164 -17.30 -9.85 1.09
CA TYR A 164 -18.65 -9.61 1.61
C TYR A 164 -18.82 -8.23 2.23
N ALA A 165 -17.75 -7.63 2.80
CA ALA A 165 -17.77 -6.25 3.26
C ALA A 165 -18.05 -5.26 2.11
N GLU A 166 -17.46 -5.47 0.93
CA GLU A 166 -17.76 -4.65 -0.25
C GLU A 166 -19.20 -4.86 -0.76
N LYS A 167 -19.71 -6.10 -0.73
CA LYS A 167 -21.11 -6.41 -1.08
C LYS A 167 -22.08 -5.74 -0.10
N GLN A 168 -21.80 -5.79 1.21
CA GLN A 168 -22.59 -5.14 2.26
C GLN A 168 -22.57 -3.61 2.10
N LYS A 169 -21.39 -3.02 1.89
CA LYS A 169 -21.22 -1.59 1.61
C LYS A 169 -22.06 -1.16 0.40
N LYS A 170 -21.98 -1.91 -0.69
CA LYS A 170 -22.76 -1.63 -1.90
C LYS A 170 -24.27 -1.74 -1.67
N ALA A 171 -24.72 -2.73 -0.90
CA ALA A 171 -26.13 -2.89 -0.56
C ALA A 171 -26.65 -1.74 0.32
N ALA A 172 -25.82 -1.23 1.25
CA ALA A 172 -26.18 -0.17 2.18
C ALA A 172 -26.16 1.23 1.55
N PHE A 173 -25.21 1.50 0.64
CA PHE A 173 -24.94 2.87 0.15
C PHE A 173 -25.17 3.05 -1.35
N ASP A 174 -25.40 1.97 -2.11
CA ASP A 174 -25.55 1.97 -3.58
C ASP A 174 -24.43 2.72 -4.33
N ILE A 175 -23.22 2.63 -3.82
CA ILE A 175 -22.03 3.28 -4.40
C ILE A 175 -20.86 2.30 -4.46
N SER A 176 -20.04 2.41 -5.52
CA SER A 176 -18.80 1.66 -5.66
C SER A 176 -17.61 2.60 -5.91
N ASP A 177 -16.43 2.16 -5.53
CA ASP A 177 -15.20 2.93 -5.77
C ASP A 177 -14.93 3.14 -7.27
N GLU A 178 -15.37 2.21 -8.14
CA GLU A 178 -15.25 2.34 -9.58
C GLU A 178 -16.14 3.47 -10.15
N GLN A 179 -17.36 3.64 -9.60
CA GLN A 179 -18.23 4.78 -9.98
C GLN A 179 -17.61 6.12 -9.55
N LEU A 180 -16.93 6.16 -8.39
CA LEU A 180 -16.27 7.38 -7.90
C LEU A 180 -15.06 7.77 -8.74
N ARG A 181 -14.37 6.81 -9.36
CA ARG A 181 -13.19 7.07 -10.19
C ARG A 181 -13.41 8.14 -11.26
N ALA A 182 -14.55 8.12 -11.92
CA ALA A 182 -14.88 9.08 -12.96
C ALA A 182 -14.87 10.54 -12.48
N TYR A 183 -15.07 10.77 -11.18
CA TYR A 183 -15.09 12.10 -10.58
C TYR A 183 -13.69 12.58 -10.13
N PHE A 184 -12.69 11.70 -10.12
CA PHE A 184 -11.34 11.98 -9.63
C PHE A 184 -10.25 11.66 -10.67
N PRO A 185 -10.32 12.16 -11.91
CA PRO A 185 -9.26 11.94 -12.89
C PRO A 185 -7.96 12.59 -12.40
N ALA A 186 -6.84 11.85 -12.48
CA ALA A 186 -5.55 12.25 -11.92
C ALA A 186 -5.11 13.68 -12.32
N PRO A 187 -5.22 14.13 -13.59
CA PRO A 187 -4.83 15.50 -13.96
C PRO A 187 -5.62 16.57 -13.21
N VAL A 188 -6.94 16.34 -12.99
CA VAL A 188 -7.81 17.29 -12.28
C VAL A 188 -7.46 17.33 -10.80
N VAL A 189 -7.23 16.16 -10.18
CA VAL A 189 -6.84 16.06 -8.77
C VAL A 189 -5.49 16.75 -8.52
N ILE A 190 -4.50 16.52 -9.37
CA ILE A 190 -3.18 17.16 -9.27
C ILE A 190 -3.29 18.68 -9.39
N SER A 191 -4.02 19.15 -10.40
CA SER A 191 -4.28 20.58 -10.58
C SER A 191 -4.98 21.19 -9.37
N GLY A 192 -6.00 20.50 -8.84
CA GLY A 192 -6.70 20.90 -7.62
C GLY A 192 -5.80 20.97 -6.40
N MET A 193 -4.92 19.98 -6.21
CA MET A 193 -3.92 19.98 -5.15
C MET A 193 -3.00 21.22 -5.23
N PHE A 194 -2.51 21.55 -6.42
CA PHE A 194 -1.68 22.75 -6.61
C PHE A 194 -2.43 24.04 -6.33
N GLN A 195 -3.71 24.12 -6.71
CA GLN A 195 -4.56 25.26 -6.40
C GLN A 195 -4.78 25.43 -4.88
N VAL A 196 -5.00 24.34 -4.16
CA VAL A 196 -5.12 24.36 -2.69
C VAL A 196 -3.81 24.81 -2.06
N ALA A 197 -2.68 24.30 -2.51
CA ALA A 197 -1.35 24.72 -2.03
C ALA A 197 -1.09 26.21 -2.31
N ASN A 198 -1.50 26.71 -3.47
CA ASN A 198 -1.44 28.15 -3.79
C ASN A 198 -2.26 28.99 -2.81
N LYS A 199 -3.52 28.61 -2.58
CA LYS A 199 -4.40 29.35 -1.65
C LYS A 199 -3.90 29.36 -0.22
N LEU A 200 -3.31 28.25 0.24
CA LEU A 200 -2.84 28.13 1.64
C LEU A 200 -1.48 28.81 1.87
N PHE A 201 -0.57 28.70 0.91
CA PHE A 201 0.83 29.08 1.12
C PHE A 201 1.33 30.19 0.20
N GLY A 202 0.52 30.64 -0.76
CA GLY A 202 0.91 31.64 -1.76
C GLY A 202 2.04 31.16 -2.67
N ILE A 203 2.08 29.86 -2.97
CA ILE A 203 3.09 29.25 -3.86
C ILE A 203 2.47 28.92 -5.22
N GLU A 204 3.31 28.95 -6.25
CA GLU A 204 2.96 28.51 -7.59
C GLU A 204 3.77 27.26 -7.95
N VAL A 205 3.11 26.22 -8.45
CA VAL A 205 3.73 24.97 -8.88
C VAL A 205 3.72 24.90 -10.40
N LYS A 206 4.90 24.71 -11.01
CA LYS A 206 5.05 24.59 -12.47
C LYS A 206 5.79 23.30 -12.82
N GLN A 207 5.31 22.61 -13.86
CA GLN A 207 6.05 21.49 -14.41
C GLN A 207 7.34 21.97 -15.05
N ILE A 208 8.42 21.23 -14.87
CA ILE A 208 9.74 21.47 -15.44
C ILE A 208 10.25 20.20 -16.11
N PHE A 209 11.22 20.34 -17.04
CA PHE A 209 11.71 19.22 -17.85
C PHE A 209 13.25 19.12 -17.85
N ASP A 210 13.90 19.87 -16.96
CA ASP A 210 15.35 19.97 -16.84
C ASP A 210 15.97 19.03 -15.78
N MET A 211 15.15 18.13 -15.21
CA MET A 211 15.59 17.14 -14.24
C MET A 211 15.60 15.72 -14.83
N PRO A 212 16.66 14.92 -14.59
CA PRO A 212 16.67 13.52 -15.03
C PRO A 212 15.59 12.71 -14.28
N THR A 213 14.90 11.85 -14.98
CA THR A 213 13.90 10.92 -14.42
C THR A 213 14.34 9.48 -14.61
N TRP A 214 13.87 8.59 -13.75
CA TRP A 214 14.16 7.13 -13.80
C TRP A 214 13.11 6.32 -14.54
N HIS A 215 12.00 6.96 -14.93
CA HIS A 215 10.91 6.35 -15.68
C HIS A 215 10.13 7.42 -16.45
N GLU A 216 9.52 7.06 -17.56
CA GLU A 216 8.77 7.98 -18.42
C GLU A 216 7.54 8.59 -17.75
N ASP A 217 6.89 7.86 -16.84
CA ASP A 217 5.73 8.35 -16.07
C ASP A 217 6.11 9.34 -14.97
N VAL A 218 7.38 9.51 -14.66
CA VAL A 218 7.82 10.42 -13.59
C VAL A 218 7.82 11.85 -14.12
N THR A 219 7.08 12.71 -13.47
CA THR A 219 7.04 14.13 -13.78
C THR A 219 7.78 14.96 -12.73
N THR A 220 8.31 16.11 -13.14
CA THR A 220 9.10 17.00 -12.29
C THR A 220 8.47 18.37 -12.22
N TYR A 221 8.54 18.97 -11.05
CA TYR A 221 7.92 20.26 -10.75
C TYR A 221 8.85 21.17 -9.97
N ALA A 222 8.70 22.48 -10.19
CA ALA A 222 9.31 23.52 -9.39
C ALA A 222 8.25 24.30 -8.62
N ILE A 223 8.59 24.71 -7.42
CA ILE A 223 7.76 25.53 -6.53
C ILE A 223 8.34 26.94 -6.53
N TYR A 224 7.47 27.91 -6.81
CA TYR A 224 7.82 29.34 -6.80
C TYR A 224 7.06 30.05 -5.69
N LYS A 225 7.70 31.04 -5.09
CA LYS A 225 7.08 32.04 -4.21
C LYS A 225 7.64 33.41 -4.57
N ASP A 226 6.82 34.40 -4.75
CA ASP A 226 7.19 35.76 -5.17
C ASP A 226 8.10 35.74 -6.43
N ASN A 227 7.73 34.96 -7.44
CA ASN A 227 8.46 34.69 -8.69
C ASN A 227 9.87 34.08 -8.50
N LYS A 228 10.21 33.61 -7.32
CA LYS A 228 11.49 32.99 -7.02
C LYS A 228 11.32 31.48 -6.80
N MET A 229 12.11 30.68 -7.49
CA MET A 229 12.12 29.23 -7.25
C MET A 229 12.65 28.95 -5.84
N ILE A 230 11.89 28.17 -5.07
CA ILE A 230 12.22 27.83 -3.67
C ILE A 230 12.43 26.34 -3.44
N ALA A 231 11.86 25.47 -4.29
CA ALA A 231 12.00 24.02 -4.19
C ALA A 231 11.71 23.33 -5.52
N ARG A 232 12.06 22.04 -5.60
CA ARG A 232 11.69 21.14 -6.70
C ARG A 232 11.19 19.82 -6.14
N PHE A 233 10.42 19.05 -6.93
CA PHE A 233 10.03 17.68 -6.55
C PHE A 233 9.74 16.80 -7.75
N TYR A 234 9.86 15.50 -7.51
CA TYR A 234 9.45 14.45 -8.41
C TYR A 234 8.06 13.95 -8.02
N LEU A 235 7.23 13.72 -9.01
CA LEU A 235 5.91 13.13 -8.84
C LEU A 235 5.88 11.80 -9.59
N ASP A 236 5.90 10.70 -8.84
CA ASP A 236 5.91 9.33 -9.36
C ASP A 236 4.61 8.63 -8.92
N LEU A 237 3.57 8.70 -9.76
CA LEU A 237 2.21 8.36 -9.37
C LEU A 237 1.87 6.88 -9.56
N TYR A 238 2.28 6.27 -10.67
CA TYR A 238 1.72 5.00 -11.12
C TYR A 238 2.47 3.79 -10.59
N SER A 239 1.70 2.72 -10.33
CA SER A 239 2.24 1.41 -9.93
C SER A 239 2.98 0.76 -11.11
N ARG A 240 4.10 0.10 -10.82
CA ARG A 240 4.86 -0.71 -11.77
C ARG A 240 5.68 -1.77 -11.06
N SER A 241 6.20 -2.74 -11.82
CA SER A 241 7.06 -3.80 -11.29
C SER A 241 8.24 -3.23 -10.49
N LYS A 242 8.56 -3.84 -9.35
CA LYS A 242 9.64 -3.48 -8.42
C LYS A 242 9.52 -2.10 -7.75
N LYS A 243 8.46 -1.35 -7.99
CA LYS A 243 8.20 -0.11 -7.26
C LYS A 243 7.71 -0.42 -5.85
N ARG A 244 8.24 0.27 -4.85
CA ARG A 244 7.79 0.15 -3.46
C ARG A 244 6.32 0.53 -3.35
N GLY A 245 5.52 -0.33 -2.75
CA GLY A 245 4.09 -0.10 -2.53
C GLY A 245 3.80 1.01 -1.53
N GLY A 246 2.55 1.49 -1.53
CA GLY A 246 2.07 2.59 -0.70
C GLY A 246 2.31 3.97 -1.33
N ALA A 247 1.92 5.01 -0.59
CA ALA A 247 2.21 6.41 -0.92
C ALA A 247 3.18 6.96 0.13
N TRP A 248 4.23 7.64 -0.31
CA TRP A 248 5.26 8.15 0.58
C TRP A 248 5.96 9.38 -0.02
N MET A 249 6.52 10.18 0.85
CA MET A 249 7.37 11.30 0.51
C MET A 249 8.74 11.09 1.19
N ASP A 250 9.80 11.50 0.50
CA ASP A 250 11.15 11.52 1.06
C ASP A 250 11.94 12.69 0.47
N ASP A 251 13.01 13.09 1.15
CA ASP A 251 13.88 14.14 0.65
C ASP A 251 15.03 13.58 -0.20
N CYS A 252 15.17 14.10 -1.40
CA CYS A 252 16.33 13.86 -2.28
C CYS A 252 17.50 14.77 -1.90
N ARG A 253 17.18 16.04 -1.62
CA ARG A 253 18.13 17.05 -1.18
C ARG A 253 17.47 17.97 -0.18
N VAL A 254 18.16 18.28 0.90
CA VAL A 254 17.71 19.28 1.88
C VAL A 254 18.14 20.69 1.48
N ARG A 255 17.41 21.70 1.93
CA ARG A 255 17.81 23.09 1.75
C ARG A 255 19.01 23.41 2.64
N ARG A 256 20.10 23.87 2.05
CA ARG A 256 21.30 24.26 2.81
C ARG A 256 22.12 25.31 2.06
N GLN A 257 22.87 26.11 2.80
CA GLN A 257 23.90 26.96 2.23
C GLN A 257 25.16 26.14 2.01
N LEU A 258 25.74 26.23 0.82
CA LEU A 258 26.99 25.55 0.46
C LEU A 258 28.21 26.37 0.90
N SER A 259 29.40 25.77 0.89
CA SER A 259 30.66 26.39 1.29
C SER A 259 31.05 27.58 0.43
N ASP A 260 30.57 27.64 -0.82
CA ASP A 260 30.78 28.76 -1.75
C ASP A 260 29.76 29.92 -1.56
N GLY A 261 28.89 29.81 -0.55
CA GLY A 261 27.83 30.79 -0.26
C GLY A 261 26.57 30.63 -1.09
N SER A 262 26.53 29.74 -2.07
CA SER A 262 25.34 29.45 -2.87
C SER A 262 24.29 28.69 -2.06
N LEU A 263 23.03 28.79 -2.47
CA LEU A 263 21.90 28.11 -1.83
C LEU A 263 21.51 26.85 -2.61
N GLN A 264 21.68 25.66 -2.00
CA GLN A 264 21.10 24.43 -2.50
C GLN A 264 19.60 24.44 -2.22
N LEU A 265 18.78 24.39 -3.27
CA LEU A 265 17.33 24.24 -3.12
C LEU A 265 16.97 22.79 -2.75
N PRO A 266 15.92 22.62 -1.92
CA PRO A 266 15.43 21.29 -1.58
C PRO A 266 14.78 20.62 -2.79
N VAL A 267 14.92 19.29 -2.84
CA VAL A 267 14.26 18.41 -3.81
C VAL A 267 13.62 17.26 -3.04
N ALA A 268 12.35 16.99 -3.28
CA ALA A 268 11.62 15.91 -2.65
C ALA A 268 11.10 14.88 -3.68
N TYR A 269 10.81 13.69 -3.18
CA TYR A 269 10.06 12.67 -3.89
C TYR A 269 8.64 12.63 -3.35
N LEU A 270 7.64 12.60 -4.24
CA LEU A 270 6.26 12.26 -3.92
C LEU A 270 5.88 11.04 -4.76
N VAL A 271 5.75 9.91 -4.09
CA VAL A 271 5.57 8.60 -4.73
C VAL A 271 4.23 8.01 -4.33
N CYS A 272 3.46 7.57 -5.31
CA CYS A 272 2.17 6.89 -5.15
C CYS A 272 2.17 5.53 -5.87
N ASN A 273 1.10 4.80 -5.79
CA ASN A 273 0.87 3.56 -6.52
C ASN A 273 -0.55 3.55 -7.08
N PHE A 274 -0.89 4.57 -7.86
CA PHE A 274 -2.14 4.60 -8.60
C PHE A 274 -2.19 3.46 -9.61
N PRO A 275 -3.37 2.91 -9.92
CA PRO A 275 -3.53 2.08 -11.11
C PRO A 275 -3.02 2.83 -12.33
N GLY A 276 -2.57 2.11 -13.35
CA GLY A 276 -2.13 2.72 -14.60
C GLY A 276 -3.22 3.61 -15.22
N PRO A 277 -2.82 4.57 -16.07
CA PRO A 277 -3.73 5.44 -16.76
C PRO A 277 -4.69 4.69 -17.67
#